data_60ce4f52708401c7913255e23908213c
#
_entry.id   60ce4f52708401c7913255e23908213c
#
_cell.length_a   1.000
_cell.length_b   1.000
_cell.length_c   1.000
_cell.angle_alpha   90.00
_cell.angle_beta   90.00
_cell.angle_gamma   90.00
#
_symmetry.space_group_name_H-M   'P 1'
#
loop_
_entity.id
_entity.type
_entity.pdbx_description
1 polymer ?
#
loop_
_entity_poly.entity_id
_entity_poly.type
_entity_poly.pdbx_seq_one_letter_code
_entity_poly.pdbx_strand_id
1 'polypeptide(L)'
;MENDIHIISKEEYSSHPLFARLLELHKVPEKIYFRGTIPNITVDDYGRLSPRILTIVGSRKYTQYGKQCLERLCRELRGENIIILSGLAYGIDIISHKEAIKNNLLTIALPGSGLNDRVIYPQAHVSFAKEIITHHGLLLSELDPNTRPNKWVFPSRNRILACLSDAVLVIEAGEKSGTLITARQALELGRDIGAIPGEIFSSTSKGTNMLIHEGAYAITCGDDVLDLLHLSKKATSELEIQSYDECTPNEHIILKLLS
;
A
#
# COMPACT_ATOMS: atom_id res chain seq x y z
N MET A 1 -18.76 -18.92 -2.01
CA MET A 1 -17.69 -18.79 -1.00
C MET A 1 -16.95 -17.45 -1.10
N GLU A 2 -16.69 -16.86 -2.28
CA GLU A 2 -15.96 -15.56 -2.38
C GLU A 2 -16.72 -14.31 -1.90
N ASN A 3 -18.01 -14.39 -1.71
CA ASN A 3 -18.85 -13.25 -1.30
C ASN A 3 -19.24 -13.25 0.18
N ASP A 4 -18.88 -14.27 0.93
CA ASP A 4 -19.27 -14.39 2.34
C ASP A 4 -18.38 -13.51 3.22
N ILE A 5 -18.99 -12.90 4.22
CA ILE A 5 -18.28 -12.11 5.23
C ILE A 5 -17.95 -13.05 6.39
N HIS A 6 -16.66 -13.17 6.66
CA HIS A 6 -16.13 -13.96 7.76
C HIS A 6 -15.72 -13.06 8.92
N ILE A 7 -15.49 -13.66 10.07
CA ILE A 7 -15.05 -12.98 11.30
C ILE A 7 -13.82 -13.70 11.83
N ILE A 8 -12.88 -12.93 12.34
CA ILE A 8 -11.82 -13.39 13.22
C ILE A 8 -11.89 -12.61 14.52
N SER A 9 -11.93 -13.30 15.65
CA SER A 9 -12.00 -12.71 16.97
C SER A 9 -10.60 -12.37 17.53
N LYS A 10 -10.55 -11.52 18.54
CA LYS A 10 -9.29 -11.11 19.17
C LYS A 10 -8.49 -12.29 19.74
N GLU A 11 -9.17 -13.29 20.25
CA GLU A 11 -8.56 -14.53 20.77
C GLU A 11 -7.84 -15.33 19.69
N GLU A 12 -8.27 -15.16 18.43
CA GLU A 12 -7.72 -15.87 17.28
C GLU A 12 -6.60 -15.07 16.55
N TYR A 13 -6.36 -13.81 16.91
CA TYR A 13 -5.40 -12.97 16.18
C TYR A 13 -3.99 -13.56 16.14
N SER A 14 -3.55 -14.20 17.21
CA SER A 14 -2.22 -14.83 17.26
C SER A 14 -2.06 -16.02 16.31
N SER A 15 -3.16 -16.54 15.74
CA SER A 15 -3.12 -17.69 14.83
C SER A 15 -2.63 -17.32 13.42
N HIS A 16 -2.60 -16.01 13.08
CA HIS A 16 -2.18 -15.56 11.75
C HIS A 16 -1.33 -14.29 11.84
N PRO A 17 -0.14 -14.22 11.22
CA PRO A 17 0.80 -13.11 11.35
C PRO A 17 0.20 -11.73 11.02
N LEU A 18 -0.69 -11.64 10.01
CA LEU A 18 -1.37 -10.39 9.65
C LEU A 18 -2.18 -9.84 10.83
N PHE A 19 -3.00 -10.68 11.46
CA PHE A 19 -3.90 -10.24 12.52
C PHE A 19 -3.18 -10.11 13.87
N ALA A 20 -2.11 -10.86 14.11
CA ALA A 20 -1.30 -10.74 15.32
C ALA A 20 -0.79 -9.31 15.55
N ARG A 21 -0.52 -8.55 14.47
CA ARG A 21 -0.14 -7.13 14.57
C ARG A 21 -1.19 -6.26 15.22
N LEU A 22 -2.47 -6.61 15.13
CA LEU A 22 -3.55 -5.84 15.78
C LEU A 22 -3.40 -5.78 17.30
N LEU A 23 -2.69 -6.73 17.88
CA LEU A 23 -2.40 -6.76 19.32
C LEU A 23 -1.43 -5.65 19.78
N GLU A 24 -0.71 -5.02 18.84
CA GLU A 24 0.16 -3.85 19.10
C GLU A 24 -0.63 -2.56 19.33
N LEU A 25 -1.92 -2.53 18.96
CA LEU A 25 -2.76 -1.36 19.12
C LEU A 25 -3.13 -1.13 20.59
N HIS A 26 -3.04 0.12 21.05
CA HIS A 26 -3.54 0.50 22.37
C HIS A 26 -5.01 0.10 22.59
N LYS A 27 -5.85 0.27 21.57
CA LYS A 27 -7.24 -0.19 21.55
C LYS A 27 -7.38 -1.29 20.51
N VAL A 28 -7.16 -2.54 20.91
CA VAL A 28 -7.30 -3.72 20.05
C VAL A 28 -8.77 -3.89 19.65
N PRO A 29 -9.09 -4.09 18.35
CA PRO A 29 -10.45 -4.45 17.93
C PRO A 29 -10.85 -5.79 18.55
N GLU A 30 -12.08 -5.94 19.04
CA GLU A 30 -12.58 -7.22 19.57
C GLU A 30 -12.76 -8.27 18.45
N LYS A 31 -13.03 -7.80 17.24
CA LYS A 31 -13.18 -8.64 16.03
C LYS A 31 -12.86 -7.86 14.78
N ILE A 32 -12.45 -8.57 13.73
CA ILE A 32 -12.29 -8.08 12.36
C ILE A 32 -13.20 -8.89 11.45
N TYR A 33 -13.95 -8.21 10.62
CA TYR A 33 -14.70 -8.81 9.51
C TYR A 33 -13.84 -8.79 8.26
N PHE A 34 -13.95 -9.85 7.44
CA PHE A 34 -13.20 -9.91 6.19
C PHE A 34 -13.99 -10.59 5.07
N ARG A 35 -13.65 -10.24 3.84
CA ARG A 35 -14.12 -10.87 2.59
C ARG A 35 -12.93 -11.07 1.66
N GLY A 36 -12.91 -12.18 0.94
CA GLY A 36 -11.82 -12.54 0.03
C GLY A 36 -10.84 -13.52 0.67
N THR A 37 -9.62 -13.53 0.17
CA THR A 37 -8.60 -14.52 0.56
C THR A 37 -7.61 -13.89 1.53
N ILE A 38 -7.45 -14.47 2.70
CA ILE A 38 -6.37 -14.09 3.61
C ILE A 38 -5.04 -14.51 2.96
N PRO A 39 -4.11 -13.56 2.71
CA PRO A 39 -2.84 -13.89 2.07
C PRO A 39 -2.01 -14.80 2.95
N ASN A 40 -1.29 -15.74 2.33
CA ASN A 40 -0.32 -16.56 3.07
C ASN A 40 0.87 -15.66 3.47
N ILE A 41 0.98 -15.37 4.75
CA ILE A 41 2.04 -14.54 5.32
C ILE A 41 2.84 -15.40 6.30
N THR A 42 4.14 -15.42 6.13
CA THR A 42 5.09 -16.03 7.04
C THR A 42 5.85 -14.96 7.83
N VAL A 43 6.58 -15.34 8.83
CA VAL A 43 7.46 -14.49 9.61
C VAL A 43 8.87 -14.98 9.42
N ASP A 44 9.81 -14.11 9.06
CA ASP A 44 11.22 -14.46 8.92
C ASP A 44 11.92 -14.55 10.29
N ASP A 45 13.20 -14.96 10.30
CA ASP A 45 14.01 -15.12 11.53
C ASP A 45 14.21 -13.79 12.29
N TYR A 46 13.91 -12.66 11.67
CA TYR A 46 13.98 -11.32 12.28
C TYR A 46 12.61 -10.81 12.76
N GLY A 47 11.57 -11.65 12.74
CA GLY A 47 10.21 -11.28 13.10
C GLY A 47 9.46 -10.45 12.07
N ARG A 48 9.94 -10.42 10.81
CA ARG A 48 9.36 -9.60 9.75
C ARG A 48 8.38 -10.41 8.91
N LEU A 49 7.31 -9.75 8.43
CA LEU A 49 6.33 -10.39 7.54
C LEU A 49 6.91 -10.66 6.14
N SER A 50 6.52 -11.77 5.54
CA SER A 50 6.78 -12.10 4.15
C SER A 50 5.51 -12.69 3.52
N PRO A 51 4.88 -12.02 2.54
CA PRO A 51 5.22 -10.74 1.92
C PRO A 51 5.16 -9.52 2.86
N ARG A 52 5.91 -8.45 2.50
CA ARG A 52 5.87 -7.15 3.19
C ARG A 52 4.58 -6.40 2.86
N ILE A 53 4.10 -5.61 3.81
CA ILE A 53 2.88 -4.82 3.62
C ILE A 53 3.23 -3.34 3.50
N LEU A 54 3.05 -2.79 2.30
CA LEU A 54 3.17 -1.37 2.02
C LEU A 54 1.80 -0.71 2.06
N THR A 55 1.55 0.14 3.04
CA THR A 55 0.35 0.97 3.02
C THR A 55 0.58 2.20 2.15
N ILE A 56 -0.26 2.40 1.15
CA ILE A 56 -0.24 3.59 0.30
C ILE A 56 -1.44 4.47 0.64
N VAL A 57 -1.16 5.73 0.96
CA VAL A 57 -2.18 6.73 1.28
C VAL A 57 -1.90 8.04 0.55
N GLY A 58 -2.94 8.87 0.39
CA GLY A 58 -2.75 10.17 -0.25
C GLY A 58 -4.01 10.98 -0.40
N SER A 59 -3.90 12.03 -1.20
CA SER A 59 -4.98 12.99 -1.45
C SER A 59 -6.19 12.33 -2.11
N ARG A 60 -7.39 12.67 -1.64
CA ARG A 60 -8.64 12.34 -2.35
C ARG A 60 -8.81 13.15 -3.63
N LYS A 61 -8.12 14.30 -3.73
CA LYS A 61 -8.03 15.17 -4.91
C LYS A 61 -6.58 15.13 -5.38
N TYR A 62 -6.20 14.04 -5.99
CA TYR A 62 -4.84 13.84 -6.48
C TYR A 62 -4.55 14.69 -7.73
N THR A 63 -3.27 14.96 -7.98
CA THR A 63 -2.82 15.59 -9.22
C THR A 63 -2.39 14.52 -10.24
N GLN A 64 -2.21 14.92 -11.50
CA GLN A 64 -1.66 14.02 -12.51
C GLN A 64 -0.25 13.54 -12.13
N TYR A 65 0.54 14.38 -11.47
CA TYR A 65 1.87 14.02 -10.96
C TYR A 65 1.78 12.88 -9.94
N GLY A 66 0.95 13.02 -8.90
CA GLY A 66 0.78 11.96 -7.89
C GLY A 66 0.31 10.64 -8.49
N LYS A 67 -0.60 10.70 -9.47
CA LYS A 67 -1.04 9.52 -10.21
C LYS A 67 0.12 8.86 -10.97
N GLN A 68 0.90 9.64 -11.73
CA GLN A 68 2.05 9.13 -12.50
C GLN A 68 3.13 8.52 -11.61
N CYS A 69 3.43 9.15 -10.47
CA CYS A 69 4.36 8.60 -9.48
C CYS A 69 3.89 7.21 -9.01
N LEU A 70 2.61 7.10 -8.63
CA LEU A 70 2.05 5.84 -8.15
C LEU A 70 2.04 4.75 -9.24
N GLU A 71 1.63 5.09 -10.47
CA GLU A 71 1.66 4.18 -11.62
C GLU A 71 3.07 3.66 -11.90
N ARG A 72 4.07 4.56 -11.84
CA ARG A 72 5.48 4.20 -12.02
C ARG A 72 5.96 3.27 -10.92
N LEU A 73 5.75 3.62 -9.66
CA LEU A 73 6.18 2.82 -8.51
C LEU A 73 5.58 1.41 -8.54
N CYS A 74 4.26 1.28 -8.72
CA CYS A 74 3.63 -0.03 -8.79
C CYS A 74 4.17 -0.90 -9.94
N ARG A 75 4.52 -0.29 -11.08
CA ARG A 75 5.17 -1.00 -12.19
C ARG A 75 6.58 -1.47 -11.84
N GLU A 76 7.37 -0.63 -11.17
CA GLU A 76 8.72 -0.97 -10.73
C GLU A 76 8.75 -2.03 -9.62
N LEU A 77 7.69 -2.10 -8.80
CA LEU A 77 7.50 -3.12 -7.75
C LEU A 77 6.92 -4.44 -8.27
N ARG A 78 6.66 -4.55 -9.58
CA ARG A 78 6.10 -5.77 -10.16
C ARG A 78 6.99 -6.98 -9.90
N GLY A 79 6.39 -8.06 -9.41
CA GLY A 79 7.09 -9.31 -9.10
C GLY A 79 7.82 -9.31 -7.76
N GLU A 80 7.78 -8.20 -7.02
CA GLU A 80 8.28 -8.16 -5.65
C GLU A 80 7.29 -8.78 -4.67
N ASN A 81 7.79 -9.30 -3.57
CA ASN A 81 6.98 -9.97 -2.54
C ASN A 81 6.34 -8.94 -1.59
N ILE A 82 5.43 -8.13 -2.14
CA ILE A 82 4.79 -6.99 -1.47
C ILE A 82 3.27 -7.08 -1.61
N ILE A 83 2.57 -6.74 -0.54
CA ILE A 83 1.13 -6.51 -0.52
C ILE A 83 0.87 -5.01 -0.41
N ILE A 84 0.02 -4.48 -1.27
CA ILE A 84 -0.44 -3.09 -1.18
C ILE A 84 -1.67 -3.02 -0.29
N LEU A 85 -1.58 -2.25 0.79
CA LEU A 85 -2.68 -1.98 1.70
C LEU A 85 -3.16 -0.54 1.52
N SER A 86 -4.47 -0.31 1.43
CA SER A 86 -5.02 1.05 1.36
C SER A 86 -6.48 1.11 1.82
N GLY A 87 -7.05 2.32 1.82
CA GLY A 87 -8.34 2.60 2.46
C GLY A 87 -9.56 2.57 1.54
N LEU A 88 -9.44 2.19 0.28
CA LEU A 88 -10.51 2.19 -0.72
C LEU A 88 -11.19 3.57 -0.91
N ALA A 89 -10.63 4.66 -0.39
CA ALA A 89 -11.18 6.00 -0.53
C ALA A 89 -10.99 6.53 -1.97
N TYR A 90 -11.64 7.67 -2.27
CA TYR A 90 -11.36 8.39 -3.53
C TYR A 90 -9.89 8.81 -3.61
N GLY A 91 -9.40 8.99 -4.83
CA GLY A 91 -8.08 9.52 -5.09
C GLY A 91 -6.98 8.46 -5.06
N ILE A 92 -5.94 8.70 -4.30
CA ILE A 92 -4.74 7.82 -4.27
C ILE A 92 -5.09 6.41 -3.82
N ASP A 93 -5.96 6.23 -2.83
CA ASP A 93 -6.30 4.90 -2.31
C ASP A 93 -6.86 3.97 -3.41
N ILE A 94 -7.85 4.42 -4.17
CA ILE A 94 -8.42 3.59 -5.25
C ILE A 94 -7.43 3.35 -6.40
N ILE A 95 -6.57 4.34 -6.69
CA ILE A 95 -5.55 4.19 -7.73
C ILE A 95 -4.51 3.15 -7.28
N SER A 96 -4.10 3.16 -6.01
CA SER A 96 -3.13 2.18 -5.50
C SER A 96 -3.62 0.74 -5.65
N HIS A 97 -4.89 0.48 -5.35
CA HIS A 97 -5.48 -0.83 -5.57
C HIS A 97 -5.55 -1.22 -7.06
N LYS A 98 -5.91 -0.27 -7.93
CA LYS A 98 -5.97 -0.51 -9.39
C LYS A 98 -4.59 -0.83 -9.96
N GLU A 99 -3.59 -0.06 -9.58
CA GLU A 99 -2.23 -0.29 -10.05
C GLU A 99 -1.61 -1.56 -9.43
N ALA A 100 -1.98 -1.92 -8.20
CA ALA A 100 -1.60 -3.19 -7.62
C ALA A 100 -2.10 -4.37 -8.47
N ILE A 101 -3.40 -4.44 -8.75
CA ILE A 101 -3.99 -5.49 -9.59
C ILE A 101 -3.35 -5.53 -10.97
N LYS A 102 -3.22 -4.38 -11.64
CA LYS A 102 -2.63 -4.26 -12.97
C LYS A 102 -1.18 -4.77 -13.05
N ASN A 103 -0.45 -4.67 -11.96
CA ASN A 103 0.95 -5.11 -11.85
C ASN A 103 1.12 -6.46 -11.13
N ASN A 104 0.03 -7.21 -10.93
CA ASN A 104 0.02 -8.53 -10.26
C ASN A 104 0.55 -8.49 -8.81
N LEU A 105 0.35 -7.38 -8.11
CA LEU A 105 0.59 -7.27 -6.68
C LEU A 105 -0.71 -7.58 -5.92
N LEU A 106 -0.61 -8.34 -4.84
CA LEU A 106 -1.76 -8.55 -3.95
C LEU A 106 -2.17 -7.23 -3.31
N THR A 107 -3.47 -7.07 -3.06
CA THR A 107 -3.96 -5.86 -2.40
C THR A 107 -4.99 -6.16 -1.33
N ILE A 108 -4.90 -5.41 -0.23
CA ILE A 108 -5.81 -5.46 0.91
C ILE A 108 -6.50 -4.10 1.02
N ALA A 109 -7.82 -4.07 1.06
CA ALA A 109 -8.57 -2.84 1.22
C ALA A 109 -9.25 -2.79 2.60
N LEU A 110 -9.15 -1.63 3.25
CA LEU A 110 -9.78 -1.36 4.53
C LEU A 110 -10.74 -0.16 4.40
N PRO A 111 -12.00 -0.35 3.96
CA PRO A 111 -12.96 0.74 3.79
C PRO A 111 -13.37 1.36 5.14
N GLY A 112 -13.83 2.61 5.11
CA GLY A 112 -14.39 3.29 6.27
C GLY A 112 -15.88 2.96 6.49
N SER A 113 -16.27 1.71 6.36
CA SER A 113 -17.63 1.19 6.48
C SER A 113 -17.61 -0.31 6.77
N GLY A 114 -18.78 -0.93 7.00
CA GLY A 114 -18.93 -2.38 6.93
C GLY A 114 -18.67 -2.92 5.52
N LEU A 115 -18.63 -4.24 5.37
CA LEU A 115 -18.25 -4.93 4.15
C LEU A 115 -19.43 -5.40 3.28
N ASN A 116 -20.68 -5.17 3.70
CA ASN A 116 -21.83 -5.46 2.83
C ASN A 116 -21.83 -4.46 1.65
N ASP A 117 -22.11 -4.93 0.44
CA ASP A 117 -22.11 -4.13 -0.78
C ASP A 117 -22.97 -2.87 -0.69
N ARG A 118 -24.05 -2.91 0.11
CA ARG A 118 -24.98 -1.77 0.31
C ARG A 118 -24.39 -0.64 1.14
N VAL A 119 -23.32 -0.89 1.88
CA VAL A 119 -22.72 0.08 2.80
C VAL A 119 -21.25 0.38 2.51
N ILE A 120 -20.56 -0.40 1.69
CA ILE A 120 -19.18 -0.10 1.26
C ILE A 120 -19.10 1.34 0.77
N TYR A 121 -18.12 2.07 1.28
CA TYR A 121 -17.92 3.47 0.93
C TYR A 121 -16.49 3.73 0.41
N PRO A 122 -16.36 4.45 -0.70
CA PRO A 122 -17.43 5.04 -1.55
C PRO A 122 -18.28 4.00 -2.31
N GLN A 123 -19.56 4.28 -2.48
CA GLN A 123 -20.47 3.37 -3.20
C GLN A 123 -20.01 3.14 -4.66
N ALA A 124 -19.37 4.14 -5.27
CA ALA A 124 -18.78 4.03 -6.61
C ALA A 124 -17.65 2.99 -6.69
N HIS A 125 -17.09 2.55 -5.57
CA HIS A 125 -15.99 1.58 -5.53
C HIS A 125 -16.44 0.15 -5.21
N VAL A 126 -17.74 -0.11 -5.07
CA VAL A 126 -18.27 -1.46 -4.76
C VAL A 126 -17.89 -2.49 -5.84
N SER A 127 -18.01 -2.12 -7.12
CA SER A 127 -17.58 -3.01 -8.21
C SER A 127 -16.11 -3.34 -8.12
N PHE A 128 -15.30 -2.35 -7.79
CA PHE A 128 -13.86 -2.52 -7.65
C PHE A 128 -13.48 -3.31 -6.38
N ALA A 129 -14.24 -3.17 -5.28
CA ALA A 129 -14.07 -4.00 -4.09
C ALA A 129 -14.28 -5.50 -4.42
N LYS A 130 -15.23 -5.82 -5.31
CA LYS A 130 -15.41 -7.19 -5.82
C LYS A 130 -14.24 -7.62 -6.70
N GLU A 131 -13.72 -6.72 -7.53
CA GLU A 131 -12.55 -6.99 -8.37
C GLU A 131 -11.32 -7.32 -7.51
N ILE A 132 -11.10 -6.64 -6.40
CA ILE A 132 -10.05 -6.99 -5.42
C ILE A 132 -10.20 -8.45 -4.97
N ILE A 133 -11.41 -8.88 -4.62
CA ILE A 133 -11.67 -10.26 -4.16
C ILE A 133 -11.40 -11.27 -5.28
N THR A 134 -11.83 -11.00 -6.52
CA THR A 134 -11.61 -11.90 -7.67
C THR A 134 -10.13 -12.03 -8.05
N HIS A 135 -9.30 -11.05 -7.67
CA HIS A 135 -7.85 -11.11 -7.81
C HIS A 135 -7.14 -11.60 -6.52
N HIS A 136 -7.80 -12.47 -5.75
CA HIS A 136 -7.28 -13.05 -4.52
C HIS A 136 -6.90 -12.04 -3.42
N GLY A 137 -7.39 -10.81 -3.53
CA GLY A 137 -7.21 -9.78 -2.50
C GLY A 137 -8.18 -9.93 -1.33
N LEU A 138 -8.06 -9.03 -0.37
CA LEU A 138 -8.77 -9.08 0.90
C LEU A 138 -9.42 -7.73 1.22
N LEU A 139 -10.65 -7.77 1.70
CA LEU A 139 -11.32 -6.62 2.33
C LEU A 139 -11.38 -6.85 3.84
N LEU A 140 -11.03 -5.83 4.63
CA LEU A 140 -11.05 -5.87 6.10
C LEU A 140 -11.91 -4.75 6.67
N SER A 141 -12.57 -4.98 7.80
CA SER A 141 -13.23 -3.93 8.59
C SER A 141 -13.38 -4.33 10.06
N GLU A 142 -13.19 -3.38 10.99
CA GLU A 142 -13.56 -3.59 12.40
C GLU A 142 -15.05 -3.35 12.68
N LEU A 143 -15.78 -2.87 11.67
CA LEU A 143 -17.18 -2.50 11.77
C LEU A 143 -18.09 -3.66 11.39
N ASP A 144 -19.24 -3.76 12.02
CA ASP A 144 -20.28 -4.71 11.61
C ASP A 144 -20.59 -4.59 10.11
N PRO A 145 -20.88 -5.72 9.43
CA PRO A 145 -21.04 -5.75 7.97
C PRO A 145 -22.00 -4.72 7.39
N ASN A 146 -23.03 -4.33 8.13
CA ASN A 146 -24.04 -3.37 7.68
C ASN A 146 -23.81 -1.94 8.19
N THR A 147 -22.69 -1.65 8.84
CA THR A 147 -22.40 -0.33 9.37
C THR A 147 -22.16 0.67 8.24
N ARG A 148 -22.97 1.73 8.22
CA ARG A 148 -22.83 2.83 7.26
C ARG A 148 -21.61 3.69 7.57
N PRO A 149 -20.97 4.32 6.55
CA PRO A 149 -19.87 5.23 6.76
C PRO A 149 -20.27 6.47 7.56
N ASN A 150 -19.40 6.93 8.43
CA ASN A 150 -19.54 8.21 9.12
C ASN A 150 -18.15 8.85 9.31
N LYS A 151 -18.11 10.17 9.61
CA LYS A 151 -16.83 10.93 9.67
C LYS A 151 -15.87 10.41 10.75
N TRP A 152 -16.34 9.81 11.81
CA TRP A 152 -15.54 9.35 12.93
C TRP A 152 -14.83 8.02 12.65
N VAL A 153 -15.34 7.26 11.70
CA VAL A 153 -14.78 5.96 11.32
C VAL A 153 -13.45 6.12 10.61
N PHE A 154 -13.25 7.16 9.81
CA PHE A 154 -12.03 7.29 9.01
C PHE A 154 -10.76 7.43 9.85
N PRO A 155 -10.69 8.31 10.88
CA PRO A 155 -9.52 8.35 11.76
C PRO A 155 -9.34 7.05 12.56
N SER A 156 -10.43 6.44 13.03
CA SER A 156 -10.40 5.17 13.76
C SER A 156 -9.84 4.04 12.89
N ARG A 157 -10.27 3.93 11.63
CA ARG A 157 -9.81 2.94 10.67
C ARG A 157 -8.31 3.11 10.36
N ASN A 158 -7.81 4.35 10.26
CA ASN A 158 -6.42 4.61 9.87
C ASN A 158 -5.40 4.00 10.83
N ARG A 159 -5.72 3.86 12.13
CA ARG A 159 -4.85 3.15 13.08
C ARG A 159 -4.62 1.68 12.70
N ILE A 160 -5.63 1.04 12.09
CA ILE A 160 -5.53 -0.35 11.63
C ILE A 160 -4.66 -0.40 10.37
N LEU A 161 -4.81 0.55 9.42
CA LEU A 161 -3.91 0.66 8.28
C LEU A 161 -2.45 0.78 8.73
N ALA A 162 -2.17 1.71 9.64
CA ALA A 162 -0.84 1.93 10.20
C ALA A 162 -0.30 0.67 10.91
N CYS A 163 -1.14 -0.01 11.68
CA CYS A 163 -0.75 -1.17 12.45
C CYS A 163 -0.39 -2.38 11.59
N LEU A 164 -1.16 -2.64 10.55
CA LEU A 164 -0.93 -3.77 9.64
C LEU A 164 0.26 -3.54 8.69
N SER A 165 0.77 -2.31 8.58
CA SER A 165 1.86 -1.94 7.66
C SER A 165 3.23 -2.39 8.15
N ASP A 166 4.15 -2.67 7.22
CA ASP A 166 5.59 -2.61 7.46
C ASP A 166 6.09 -1.18 7.26
N ALA A 167 5.58 -0.49 6.24
CA ALA A 167 5.83 0.93 6.00
C ALA A 167 4.61 1.63 5.41
N VAL A 168 4.57 2.96 5.53
CA VAL A 168 3.52 3.81 4.95
C VAL A 168 4.11 4.75 3.93
N LEU A 169 3.61 4.70 2.70
CA LEU A 169 3.99 5.60 1.62
C LEU A 169 2.90 6.66 1.39
N VAL A 170 3.29 7.92 1.49
CA VAL A 170 2.43 9.08 1.26
C VAL A 170 2.72 9.66 -0.13
N ILE A 171 1.76 9.55 -1.06
CA ILE A 171 1.92 10.03 -2.44
C ILE A 171 1.72 11.55 -2.54
N GLU A 172 0.65 12.05 -1.97
CA GLU A 172 0.32 13.48 -1.91
C GLU A 172 -0.43 13.78 -0.62
N ALA A 173 -0.09 14.88 0.02
CA ALA A 173 -0.80 15.38 1.20
C ALA A 173 -0.72 16.90 1.28
N GLY A 174 -1.84 17.56 1.47
CA GLY A 174 -1.87 18.96 1.92
C GLY A 174 -1.49 19.05 3.41
N GLU A 175 -1.16 20.25 3.87
CA GLU A 175 -0.70 20.54 5.23
C GLU A 175 -1.66 20.04 6.35
N LYS A 176 -2.97 20.04 6.08
CA LYS A 176 -4.02 19.59 7.01
C LYS A 176 -4.70 18.31 6.53
N SER A 177 -3.98 17.46 5.81
CA SER A 177 -4.55 16.22 5.27
C SER A 177 -4.77 15.16 6.35
N GLY A 178 -5.90 14.42 6.26
CA GLY A 178 -6.12 13.22 7.06
C GLY A 178 -5.08 12.11 6.81
N THR A 179 -4.39 12.15 5.67
CA THR A 179 -3.28 11.26 5.32
C THR A 179 -2.12 11.38 6.31
N LEU A 180 -1.84 12.60 6.81
CA LEU A 180 -0.79 12.84 7.82
C LEU A 180 -1.12 12.20 9.16
N ILE A 181 -2.41 11.97 9.46
CA ILE A 181 -2.82 11.25 10.68
C ILE A 181 -2.35 9.79 10.58
N THR A 182 -2.53 9.16 9.42
CA THR A 182 -2.06 7.78 9.20
C THR A 182 -0.54 7.68 9.32
N ALA A 183 0.21 8.62 8.75
CA ALA A 183 1.66 8.66 8.86
C ALA A 183 2.12 8.80 10.32
N ARG A 184 1.51 9.69 11.11
CA ARG A 184 1.83 9.85 12.54
C ARG A 184 1.53 8.59 13.35
N GLN A 185 0.35 7.99 13.13
CA GLN A 185 -0.01 6.73 13.78
C GLN A 185 0.96 5.58 13.44
N ALA A 186 1.47 5.56 12.21
CA ALA A 186 2.47 4.59 11.79
C ALA A 186 3.83 4.81 12.51
N LEU A 187 4.27 6.08 12.63
CA LEU A 187 5.47 6.41 13.40
C LEU A 187 5.36 6.03 14.89
N GLU A 188 4.18 6.25 15.50
CA GLU A 188 3.91 5.84 16.90
C GLU A 188 4.00 4.32 17.08
N LEU A 189 3.77 3.55 16.03
CA LEU A 189 3.90 2.08 15.98
C LEU A 189 5.29 1.62 15.48
N GLY A 190 6.25 2.54 15.31
CA GLY A 190 7.60 2.21 14.84
C GLY A 190 7.67 1.78 13.38
N ARG A 191 6.71 2.21 12.53
CA ARG A 191 6.73 1.92 11.10
C ARG A 191 7.48 3.03 10.35
N ASP A 192 8.21 2.65 9.32
CA ASP A 192 8.88 3.59 8.44
C ASP A 192 7.90 4.35 7.55
N ILE A 193 8.23 5.62 7.28
CA ILE A 193 7.43 6.50 6.43
C ILE A 193 8.23 6.88 5.21
N GLY A 194 7.66 6.62 4.04
CA GLY A 194 8.09 7.18 2.76
C GLY A 194 7.14 8.28 2.28
N ALA A 195 7.68 9.26 1.59
CA ALA A 195 6.88 10.33 0.99
C ALA A 195 7.43 10.71 -0.38
N ILE A 196 6.53 10.97 -1.33
CA ILE A 196 6.92 11.46 -2.65
C ILE A 196 7.25 12.95 -2.53
N PRO A 197 8.48 13.37 -2.91
CA PRO A 197 8.81 14.79 -2.99
C PRO A 197 7.97 15.46 -4.08
N GLY A 198 7.64 16.73 -3.90
CA GLY A 198 6.87 17.46 -4.88
C GLY A 198 7.22 18.95 -4.89
N GLU A 199 6.59 19.68 -5.81
CA GLU A 199 6.86 21.11 -5.99
C GLU A 199 6.55 21.90 -4.72
N ILE A 200 7.45 22.81 -4.33
CA ILE A 200 7.31 23.61 -3.10
C ILE A 200 6.10 24.58 -3.14
N PHE A 201 5.65 24.96 -4.34
CA PHE A 201 4.48 25.81 -4.52
C PHE A 201 3.16 25.03 -4.58
N SER A 202 3.20 23.71 -4.75
CA SER A 202 2.01 22.89 -4.79
C SER A 202 1.43 22.66 -3.39
N SER A 203 0.14 22.97 -3.23
CA SER A 203 -0.57 22.72 -1.97
C SER A 203 -0.69 21.23 -1.61
N THR A 204 -0.63 20.33 -2.60
CA THR A 204 -0.71 18.88 -2.40
C THR A 204 0.62 18.25 -2.02
N SER A 205 1.74 19.00 -2.16
CA SER A 205 3.08 18.52 -1.78
C SER A 205 3.55 19.05 -0.43
N LYS A 206 2.84 20.01 0.17
CA LYS A 206 3.26 20.59 1.46
C LYS A 206 3.40 19.54 2.56
N GLY A 207 2.45 18.62 2.65
CA GLY A 207 2.47 17.58 3.68
C GLY A 207 3.55 16.53 3.43
N THR A 208 3.79 16.12 2.18
CA THR A 208 4.85 15.16 1.86
C THR A 208 6.23 15.76 2.05
N ASN A 209 6.46 17.01 1.59
CA ASN A 209 7.71 17.71 1.82
C ASN A 209 7.98 17.95 3.31
N MET A 210 6.93 18.22 4.11
CA MET A 210 7.05 18.32 5.57
C MET A 210 7.46 16.99 6.19
N LEU A 211 6.85 15.86 5.79
CA LEU A 211 7.24 14.54 6.28
C LEU A 211 8.70 14.23 5.96
N ILE A 212 9.18 14.54 4.75
CA ILE A 212 10.59 14.37 4.36
C ILE A 212 11.50 15.23 5.24
N HIS A 213 11.13 16.49 5.49
CA HIS A 213 11.88 17.37 6.39
C HIS A 213 11.93 16.82 7.83
N GLU A 214 10.88 16.14 8.28
CA GLU A 214 10.78 15.49 9.59
C GLU A 214 11.48 14.11 9.65
N GLY A 215 12.10 13.65 8.56
CA GLY A 215 12.90 12.42 8.51
C GLY A 215 12.26 11.25 7.78
N ALA A 216 11.13 11.44 7.10
CA ALA A 216 10.59 10.40 6.23
C ALA A 216 11.50 10.17 5.01
N TYR A 217 11.55 8.95 4.52
CA TYR A 217 12.31 8.61 3.31
C TYR A 217 11.72 9.34 2.09
N ALA A 218 12.55 10.03 1.33
CA ALA A 218 12.16 10.60 0.04
C ALA A 218 12.12 9.46 -1.00
N ILE A 219 10.93 9.19 -1.55
CA ILE A 219 10.72 8.10 -2.49
C ILE A 219 10.66 8.67 -3.91
N THR A 220 11.59 8.26 -4.76
CA THR A 220 11.74 8.71 -6.15
C THR A 220 11.64 7.58 -7.16
N CYS A 221 11.83 6.33 -6.73
CA CYS A 221 11.77 5.12 -7.56
C CYS A 221 11.34 3.89 -6.72
N GLY A 222 11.17 2.76 -7.40
CA GLY A 222 10.81 1.49 -6.75
C GLY A 222 11.88 0.99 -5.79
N ASP A 223 13.15 1.23 -6.10
CA ASP A 223 14.26 0.85 -5.24
C ASP A 223 14.20 1.52 -3.87
N ASP A 224 13.82 2.81 -3.81
CA ASP A 224 13.64 3.51 -2.54
C ASP A 224 12.52 2.86 -1.70
N VAL A 225 11.49 2.30 -2.36
CA VAL A 225 10.43 1.56 -1.67
C VAL A 225 10.92 0.22 -1.13
N LEU A 226 11.80 -0.48 -1.87
CA LEU A 226 12.41 -1.72 -1.39
C LEU A 226 13.30 -1.44 -0.17
N ASP A 227 14.11 -0.38 -0.22
CA ASP A 227 14.93 0.06 0.91
C ASP A 227 14.05 0.43 2.13
N LEU A 228 12.95 1.16 1.91
CA LEU A 228 11.96 1.50 2.94
C LEU A 228 11.34 0.26 3.62
N LEU A 229 11.16 -0.82 2.86
CA LEU A 229 10.61 -2.08 3.34
C LEU A 229 11.69 -3.04 3.86
N HIS A 230 12.96 -2.63 3.85
CA HIS A 230 14.10 -3.48 4.18
C HIS A 230 14.13 -4.79 3.37
N LEU A 231 13.77 -4.70 2.09
CA LEU A 231 13.88 -5.79 1.13
C LEU A 231 15.18 -5.67 0.35
N SER A 232 15.89 -6.79 0.22
CA SER A 232 17.03 -6.85 -0.70
C SER A 232 16.53 -6.71 -2.12
N LYS A 233 17.16 -5.85 -2.92
CA LYS A 233 16.91 -5.83 -4.36
C LYS A 233 17.15 -7.23 -4.89
N LYS A 234 16.22 -7.79 -5.61
CA LYS A 234 16.55 -8.95 -6.43
C LYS A 234 17.69 -8.49 -7.32
N ALA A 235 18.87 -9.14 -7.20
CA ALA A 235 19.92 -8.93 -8.19
C ALA A 235 19.18 -9.01 -9.53
N THR A 236 19.17 -7.90 -10.27
CA THR A 236 18.63 -7.89 -11.62
C THR A 236 19.34 -9.05 -12.29
N SER A 237 18.61 -10.15 -12.52
CA SER A 237 19.14 -11.24 -13.31
C SER A 237 19.65 -10.53 -14.54
N GLU A 238 20.96 -10.55 -14.67
CA GLU A 238 21.77 -10.03 -15.76
C GLU A 238 20.87 -9.43 -16.84
N LEU A 239 20.98 -8.09 -17.03
CA LEU A 239 20.56 -7.51 -18.29
C LEU A 239 20.79 -8.62 -19.30
N GLU A 240 19.73 -9.15 -19.95
CA GLU A 240 19.94 -9.94 -21.15
C GLU A 240 20.91 -9.09 -21.96
N ILE A 241 22.18 -9.45 -21.90
CA ILE A 241 23.17 -8.94 -22.80
C ILE A 241 22.63 -9.47 -24.10
N GLN A 242 21.84 -8.64 -24.80
CA GLN A 242 21.50 -8.87 -26.19
C GLN A 242 22.85 -9.17 -26.80
N SER A 243 23.03 -10.40 -27.23
CA SER A 243 24.31 -10.87 -27.69
C SER A 243 24.76 -9.85 -28.73
N TYR A 244 25.98 -9.32 -28.59
CA TYR A 244 26.55 -8.32 -29.51
C TYR A 244 26.52 -8.78 -30.96
N ASP A 245 26.16 -10.05 -31.19
CA ASP A 245 26.06 -10.71 -32.49
C ASP A 245 24.89 -10.18 -33.35
N GLU A 246 23.89 -9.47 -32.75
CA GLU A 246 22.79 -8.84 -33.49
C GLU A 246 23.02 -7.36 -33.83
N CYS A 247 24.16 -6.78 -33.42
CA CYS A 247 24.49 -5.40 -33.71
C CYS A 247 24.92 -5.18 -35.14
N THR A 248 24.47 -4.11 -35.75
CA THR A 248 24.93 -3.68 -37.07
C THR A 248 26.42 -3.28 -37.01
N PRO A 249 27.17 -3.29 -38.11
CA PRO A 249 28.59 -2.89 -38.14
C PRO A 249 28.86 -1.49 -37.53
N ASN A 250 27.91 -0.57 -37.66
CA ASN A 250 28.06 0.79 -37.13
C ASN A 250 27.85 0.82 -35.59
N GLU A 251 26.97 -0.01 -35.05
CA GLU A 251 26.74 -0.16 -33.60
C GLU A 251 27.95 -0.81 -32.94
N HIS A 252 28.61 -1.76 -33.59
CA HIS A 252 29.88 -2.34 -33.15
C HIS A 252 31.01 -1.31 -33.03
N ILE A 253 31.07 -0.33 -33.95
CA ILE A 253 32.05 0.75 -33.89
C ILE A 253 31.79 1.64 -32.66
N ILE A 254 30.54 1.98 -32.37
CA ILE A 254 30.15 2.80 -31.22
C ILE A 254 30.51 2.07 -29.91
N LEU A 255 30.19 0.78 -29.81
CA LEU A 255 30.53 -0.03 -28.65
C LEU A 255 32.01 -0.12 -28.38
N LYS A 256 32.84 -0.23 -29.42
CA LYS A 256 34.34 -0.19 -29.32
C LYS A 256 34.89 1.15 -28.86
N LEU A 257 34.17 2.24 -29.07
CA LEU A 257 34.59 3.58 -28.61
C LEU A 257 34.16 3.88 -27.17
N LEU A 258 33.25 3.10 -26.63
CA LEU A 258 32.70 3.24 -25.25
C LEU A 258 33.32 2.22 -24.27
N SER A 259 34.04 1.22 -24.75
CA SER A 259 34.82 0.24 -23.97
C SER A 259 36.25 0.71 -23.74
#